data_ee65730bffb9e066aea918ef7eee42d6
#
_entry.id   ee65730bffb9e066aea918ef7eee42d6
#
_cell.length_a   1.000
_cell.length_b   1.000
_cell.length_c   1.000
_cell.angle_alpha   90.00
_cell.angle_beta   90.00
_cell.angle_gamma   90.00
#
_symmetry.space_group_name_H-M   'P 1'
#
loop_
_entity.id
_entity.type
_entity.pdbx_description
1 polymer ?
#
loop_
_entity_poly.entity_id
_entity_poly.type
_entity_poly.pdbx_seq_one_letter_code
_entity_poly.pdbx_strand_id
1 'polypeptide(L)'
;MAAAFGCVCFDGGLCVAVVVRRPEDECLGGPKRHVRLWVLGAVVCLPIFAIFCRFGGAFHSDDGVPWESAARTRYVVLNEAVLDDGQALYRAYITHKRAKSRANRPISDEELKQAVVCLGGDPKTDSLDAAFSRQSQAEALAKRPRHVVVILGENYALWPLLPEYRSLGLAQTGEWLEKEGAYTYHFLSNGNGTMTSLNGFLTGLPDVGLYVNYTMGLKGKASPFAIGETMKRLGYRTVFWYGGLRSWQDLEHFTLREGFDEFHCADELPEQGESSSWGAPDGALFDVIQERMQKESEDTFYFILTTSNHPPFAYDVDAKGFPRVEVTEKLPPSIPRDKATIDQLGHIWYADQVMGKFIREVKKDDPSTLFVVTGDHAERFNFATDVSLWAQSGVPCYFYGEGVPKDLLQGAAGSHLQIAPTLAELIAPQGTTYTSLLLPLMQSKRAFNHRLFIENGEIGEEKALSNAEFNKEIEAARTVARWMVQQDR
;
A
#
# COMPACT_ATOMS: atom_id res chain seq x y z
N MET A 1 -5.44 39.74 -42.91
CA MET A 1 -5.85 38.55 -42.13
C MET A 1 -5.47 38.76 -40.66
N ALA A 2 -6.41 39.08 -39.83
CA ALA A 2 -6.16 39.14 -38.37
C ALA A 2 -6.87 37.95 -37.71
N ALA A 3 -6.11 36.98 -37.23
CA ALA A 3 -6.63 35.88 -36.44
C ALA A 3 -6.60 36.28 -34.97
N ALA A 4 -7.72 36.13 -34.25
CA ALA A 4 -7.74 36.29 -32.82
C ALA A 4 -7.46 34.91 -32.18
N PHE A 5 -6.41 34.82 -31.40
CA PHE A 5 -6.08 33.64 -30.64
C PHE A 5 -6.67 33.76 -29.22
N GLY A 6 -7.52 32.84 -28.85
CA GLY A 6 -7.94 32.68 -27.48
C GLY A 6 -7.25 31.44 -26.91
N CYS A 7 -6.55 31.59 -25.82
CA CYS A 7 -5.96 30.46 -25.08
C CYS A 7 -6.73 30.30 -23.79
N VAL A 8 -7.30 29.13 -23.55
CA VAL A 8 -7.88 28.76 -22.26
C VAL A 8 -6.85 27.86 -21.57
N CYS A 9 -6.23 28.39 -20.52
CA CYS A 9 -5.28 27.64 -19.71
C CYS A 9 -6.02 27.04 -18.50
N PHE A 10 -5.85 25.75 -18.30
CA PHE A 10 -6.31 25.04 -17.10
C PHE A 10 -5.18 24.98 -16.07
N ASP A 11 -5.51 24.99 -14.81
CA ASP A 11 -4.55 24.73 -13.73
C ASP A 11 -3.87 23.37 -13.98
N GLY A 12 -2.62 23.42 -14.43
CA GLY A 12 -1.85 22.25 -14.85
C GLY A 12 -1.16 22.40 -16.22
N GLY A 13 -1.33 23.54 -16.92
CA GLY A 13 -0.53 23.88 -18.10
C GLY A 13 -1.02 23.30 -19.42
N LEU A 14 -2.22 22.73 -19.51
CA LEU A 14 -2.82 22.37 -20.79
C LEU A 14 -3.48 23.62 -21.40
N CYS A 15 -2.88 24.14 -22.45
CA CYS A 15 -3.47 25.24 -23.23
C CYS A 15 -4.11 24.69 -24.49
N VAL A 16 -5.43 24.83 -24.62
CA VAL A 16 -6.13 24.55 -25.88
C VAL A 16 -6.21 25.84 -26.70
N ALA A 17 -5.50 25.89 -27.82
CA ALA A 17 -5.56 27.00 -28.73
C ALA A 17 -6.77 26.86 -29.66
N VAL A 18 -7.78 27.71 -29.49
CA VAL A 18 -8.90 27.78 -30.39
C VAL A 18 -8.59 28.85 -31.48
N VAL A 19 -8.34 28.38 -32.69
CA VAL A 19 -8.13 29.28 -33.85
C VAL A 19 -9.49 29.63 -34.42
N VAL A 20 -9.96 30.83 -34.13
CA VAL A 20 -11.16 31.37 -34.79
C VAL A 20 -10.72 32.11 -36.04
N ARG A 21 -10.91 31.50 -37.22
CA ARG A 21 -10.78 32.22 -38.49
C ARG A 21 -11.91 33.22 -38.61
N ARG A 22 -11.58 34.51 -38.80
CA ARG A 22 -12.56 35.50 -39.21
C ARG A 22 -12.94 35.23 -40.68
N PRO A 23 -14.23 35.09 -41.03
CA PRO A 23 -14.65 35.20 -42.43
C PRO A 23 -14.45 36.64 -42.88
N GLU A 24 -13.95 36.82 -44.08
CA GLU A 24 -13.85 38.13 -44.72
C GLU A 24 -15.24 38.75 -44.85
N ASP A 25 -15.31 40.07 -44.65
CA ASP A 25 -16.53 40.87 -44.64
C ASP A 25 -17.24 40.78 -46.02
N GLU A 26 -18.36 40.06 -46.03
CA GLU A 26 -19.41 40.32 -47.00
C GLU A 26 -20.67 40.78 -46.27
N CYS A 27 -21.17 41.90 -46.68
CA CYS A 27 -22.34 42.59 -46.17
C CYS A 27 -23.55 41.67 -46.04
N LEU A 28 -24.08 41.52 -44.81
CA LEU A 28 -25.50 41.47 -44.48
C LEU A 28 -25.67 41.05 -43.02
N GLY A 29 -26.38 41.82 -42.24
CA GLY A 29 -26.55 41.68 -40.80
C GLY A 29 -27.30 40.41 -40.38
N GLY A 30 -26.58 39.45 -39.78
CA GLY A 30 -27.18 38.27 -39.18
C GLY A 30 -26.27 37.25 -38.45
N PRO A 31 -25.03 36.96 -38.91
CA PRO A 31 -24.27 35.84 -38.31
C PRO A 31 -23.53 36.15 -37.03
N LYS A 32 -23.25 37.42 -36.70
CA LYS A 32 -22.38 37.79 -35.53
C LYS A 32 -22.96 37.43 -34.17
N ARG A 33 -24.29 37.35 -34.03
CA ARG A 33 -24.94 36.98 -32.74
C ARG A 33 -24.87 35.47 -32.48
N HIS A 34 -25.05 34.68 -33.53
CA HIS A 34 -24.97 33.22 -33.42
C HIS A 34 -23.54 32.74 -33.13
N VAL A 35 -22.52 33.30 -33.79
CA VAL A 35 -21.12 32.96 -33.55
C VAL A 35 -20.71 33.27 -32.08
N ARG A 36 -21.14 34.45 -31.57
CA ARG A 36 -20.88 34.79 -30.15
C ARG A 36 -21.56 33.82 -29.18
N LEU A 37 -22.79 33.37 -29.48
CA LEU A 37 -23.50 32.37 -28.66
C LEU A 37 -22.82 31.00 -28.69
N TRP A 38 -22.33 30.57 -29.87
CA TRP A 38 -21.57 29.34 -30.01
C TRP A 38 -20.22 29.38 -29.24
N VAL A 39 -19.50 30.52 -29.37
CA VAL A 39 -18.25 30.71 -28.60
C VAL A 39 -18.53 30.74 -27.12
N LEU A 40 -19.57 31.43 -26.67
CA LEU A 40 -19.94 31.44 -25.24
C LEU A 40 -20.34 30.05 -24.77
N GLY A 41 -21.14 29.32 -25.56
CA GLY A 41 -21.50 27.95 -25.31
C GLY A 41 -20.27 27.04 -25.19
N ALA A 42 -19.32 27.14 -26.11
CA ALA A 42 -18.08 26.36 -26.06
C ALA A 42 -17.22 26.70 -24.83
N VAL A 43 -17.10 27.98 -24.46
CA VAL A 43 -16.36 28.44 -23.28
C VAL A 43 -16.97 27.89 -21.97
N VAL A 44 -18.28 27.67 -21.92
CA VAL A 44 -18.96 27.10 -20.76
C VAL A 44 -18.95 25.58 -20.81
N CYS A 45 -19.26 24.96 -21.95
CA CYS A 45 -19.40 23.50 -22.05
C CYS A 45 -18.06 22.76 -22.03
N LEU A 46 -16.97 23.33 -22.58
CA LEU A 46 -15.67 22.65 -22.60
C LEU A 46 -15.09 22.41 -21.18
N PRO A 47 -15.12 23.38 -20.24
CA PRO A 47 -14.69 23.11 -18.88
C PRO A 47 -15.56 22.06 -18.17
N ILE A 48 -16.88 22.13 -18.36
CA ILE A 48 -17.83 21.16 -17.79
C ILE A 48 -17.53 19.75 -18.33
N PHE A 49 -17.34 19.64 -19.64
CA PHE A 49 -16.97 18.38 -20.28
C PHE A 49 -15.59 17.87 -19.84
N ALA A 50 -14.61 18.77 -19.66
CA ALA A 50 -13.31 18.39 -19.14
C ALA A 50 -13.38 17.86 -17.68
N ILE A 51 -14.23 18.46 -16.82
CA ILE A 51 -14.49 17.96 -15.48
C ILE A 51 -15.17 16.59 -15.54
N PHE A 52 -16.17 16.42 -16.39
CA PHE A 52 -16.86 15.16 -16.59
C PHE A 52 -15.92 14.03 -17.02
N CYS A 53 -15.05 14.29 -18.01
CA CYS A 53 -14.02 13.33 -18.42
C CYS A 53 -12.99 13.04 -17.32
N ARG A 54 -12.59 14.08 -16.56
CA ARG A 54 -11.63 13.91 -15.47
C ARG A 54 -12.09 12.90 -14.40
N PHE A 55 -13.38 12.87 -14.13
CA PHE A 55 -13.97 11.98 -13.12
C PHE A 55 -14.60 10.70 -13.72
N GLY A 56 -14.25 10.35 -14.97
CA GLY A 56 -14.70 9.11 -15.58
C GLY A 56 -16.21 9.05 -15.80
N GLY A 57 -16.81 10.16 -16.32
CA GLY A 57 -18.24 10.21 -16.60
C GLY A 57 -19.10 10.74 -15.45
N ALA A 58 -18.49 11.37 -14.45
CA ALA A 58 -19.18 12.00 -13.33
C ALA A 58 -18.75 13.46 -13.14
N PHE A 59 -19.40 14.19 -12.22
CA PHE A 59 -19.05 15.56 -11.86
C PHE A 59 -18.34 15.67 -10.52
N HIS A 60 -18.32 14.58 -9.76
CA HIS A 60 -17.68 14.48 -8.45
C HIS A 60 -16.77 13.24 -8.39
N SER A 61 -15.66 13.33 -7.64
CA SER A 61 -14.69 12.22 -7.52
C SER A 61 -15.31 10.94 -6.99
N ASP A 62 -16.29 11.05 -6.09
CA ASP A 62 -16.88 9.91 -5.40
C ASP A 62 -17.89 9.15 -6.27
N ASP A 63 -18.44 9.81 -7.31
CA ASP A 63 -19.40 9.24 -8.25
C ASP A 63 -18.72 8.66 -9.51
N GLY A 64 -17.44 8.96 -9.71
CA GLY A 64 -16.67 8.51 -10.87
C GLY A 64 -16.04 7.13 -10.67
N VAL A 65 -15.44 6.62 -11.75
CA VAL A 65 -14.58 5.44 -11.68
C VAL A 65 -13.13 5.92 -11.49
N PRO A 66 -12.57 5.88 -10.27
CA PRO A 66 -11.17 6.16 -10.10
C PRO A 66 -10.34 5.09 -10.79
N TRP A 67 -9.20 5.47 -11.33
CA TRP A 67 -8.34 4.53 -12.07
C TRP A 67 -7.86 3.36 -11.20
N GLU A 68 -7.68 3.60 -9.91
CA GLU A 68 -7.32 2.57 -8.93
C GLU A 68 -8.35 1.45 -8.88
N SER A 69 -9.61 1.74 -9.20
CA SER A 69 -10.71 0.78 -9.23
C SER A 69 -11.16 0.42 -10.66
N ALA A 70 -10.30 0.59 -11.67
CA ALA A 70 -10.60 0.18 -13.04
C ALA A 70 -10.65 -1.34 -13.23
N ALA A 71 -10.00 -2.11 -12.36
CA ALA A 71 -10.13 -3.56 -12.32
C ALA A 71 -11.53 -3.95 -11.80
N ARG A 72 -12.46 -4.24 -12.71
CA ARG A 72 -13.88 -4.53 -12.42
C ARG A 72 -14.31 -5.93 -12.84
N THR A 73 -13.52 -6.58 -13.66
CA THR A 73 -13.83 -7.88 -14.27
C THR A 73 -12.63 -8.81 -14.19
N ARG A 74 -12.86 -10.11 -14.39
CA ARG A 74 -11.77 -11.11 -14.54
C ARG A 74 -10.97 -10.93 -15.84
N TYR A 75 -11.45 -10.13 -16.78
CA TYR A 75 -10.86 -9.98 -18.10
C TYR A 75 -10.02 -8.70 -18.15
N VAL A 76 -8.69 -8.83 -18.21
CA VAL A 76 -7.74 -7.70 -18.26
C VAL A 76 -8.10 -6.73 -19.39
N VAL A 77 -8.40 -7.23 -20.59
CA VAL A 77 -8.76 -6.41 -21.76
C VAL A 77 -10.01 -5.55 -21.50
N LEU A 78 -10.99 -6.07 -20.77
CA LEU A 78 -12.18 -5.30 -20.43
C LEU A 78 -11.89 -4.25 -19.37
N ASN A 79 -11.01 -4.54 -18.44
CA ASN A 79 -10.60 -3.58 -17.40
C ASN A 79 -9.81 -2.42 -17.98
N GLU A 80 -8.98 -2.65 -19.01
CA GLU A 80 -8.30 -1.57 -19.75
C GLU A 80 -9.30 -0.62 -20.44
N ALA A 81 -10.48 -1.10 -20.81
CA ALA A 81 -11.54 -0.30 -21.45
C ALA A 81 -12.47 0.41 -20.44
N VAL A 82 -12.29 0.22 -19.13
CA VAL A 82 -13.13 0.89 -18.11
C VAL A 82 -12.85 2.39 -18.03
N LEU A 83 -11.60 2.78 -18.20
CA LEU A 83 -11.22 4.20 -18.25
C LEU A 83 -11.42 4.76 -19.64
N ASP A 84 -12.04 5.95 -19.74
CA ASP A 84 -12.07 6.69 -20.99
C ASP A 84 -10.68 7.23 -21.37
N ASP A 85 -10.49 7.48 -22.68
CA ASP A 85 -9.20 7.94 -23.23
C ASP A 85 -8.74 9.27 -22.60
N GLY A 86 -9.66 10.17 -22.26
CA GLY A 86 -9.36 11.44 -21.61
C GLY A 86 -8.80 11.26 -20.20
N GLN A 87 -9.40 10.35 -19.45
CA GLN A 87 -8.94 10.00 -18.11
C GLN A 87 -7.58 9.30 -18.15
N ALA A 88 -7.39 8.36 -19.06
CA ALA A 88 -6.12 7.66 -19.25
C ALA A 88 -4.99 8.64 -19.64
N LEU A 89 -5.25 9.55 -20.58
CA LEU A 89 -4.30 10.59 -20.98
C LEU A 89 -3.97 11.56 -19.84
N TYR A 90 -4.96 12.00 -19.09
CA TYR A 90 -4.76 12.87 -17.92
C TYR A 90 -3.86 12.16 -16.87
N ARG A 91 -4.06 10.91 -16.65
CA ARG A 91 -3.22 10.08 -15.75
C ARG A 91 -1.78 10.01 -16.22
N ALA A 92 -1.58 9.65 -17.49
CA ALA A 92 -0.25 9.58 -18.07
C ALA A 92 0.48 10.94 -17.92
N TYR A 93 -0.22 12.05 -18.18
CA TYR A 93 0.31 13.39 -18.00
C TYR A 93 0.70 13.70 -16.55
N ILE A 94 -0.17 13.43 -15.58
CA ILE A 94 0.11 13.69 -14.16
C ILE A 94 1.26 12.83 -13.66
N THR A 95 1.29 11.55 -14.03
CA THR A 95 2.40 10.64 -13.67
C THR A 95 3.72 11.15 -14.25
N HIS A 96 3.73 11.56 -15.52
CA HIS A 96 4.91 12.15 -16.14
C HIS A 96 5.34 13.47 -15.47
N LYS A 97 4.37 14.35 -15.13
CA LYS A 97 4.65 15.61 -14.43
C LYS A 97 5.25 15.36 -13.03
N ARG A 98 4.73 14.41 -12.28
CA ARG A 98 5.30 14.00 -10.98
C ARG A 98 6.72 13.47 -11.15
N ALA A 99 6.94 12.62 -12.13
CA ALA A 99 8.25 12.08 -12.45
C ALA A 99 9.29 13.17 -12.80
N LYS A 100 8.87 14.30 -13.38
CA LYS A 100 9.72 15.46 -13.73
C LYS A 100 9.73 16.57 -12.67
N SER A 101 9.09 16.39 -11.53
CA SER A 101 9.04 17.42 -10.49
C SER A 101 10.44 17.70 -9.89
N ARG A 102 10.61 18.85 -9.23
CA ARG A 102 11.86 19.19 -8.52
C ARG A 102 12.24 18.19 -7.44
N ALA A 103 11.26 17.52 -6.83
CA ALA A 103 11.50 16.45 -5.86
C ALA A 103 12.23 15.24 -6.48
N ASN A 104 12.16 15.10 -7.81
CA ASN A 104 12.77 14.01 -8.58
C ASN A 104 13.91 14.49 -9.47
N ARG A 105 14.65 15.52 -9.06
CA ARG A 105 15.89 15.92 -9.74
C ARG A 105 16.88 14.76 -9.74
N PRO A 106 17.79 14.68 -10.74
CA PRO A 106 18.85 13.68 -10.73
C PRO A 106 19.66 13.72 -9.44
N ILE A 107 19.92 12.57 -8.87
CA ILE A 107 20.78 12.39 -7.70
C ILE A 107 22.20 12.16 -8.21
N SER A 108 23.16 12.94 -7.71
CA SER A 108 24.57 12.76 -8.02
C SER A 108 25.16 11.59 -7.23
N ASP A 109 26.26 11.03 -7.74
CA ASP A 109 27.00 9.95 -7.07
C ASP A 109 27.48 10.37 -5.67
N GLU A 110 27.86 11.64 -5.50
CA GLU A 110 28.28 12.16 -4.21
C GLU A 110 27.11 12.24 -3.20
N GLU A 111 25.93 12.69 -3.64
CA GLU A 111 24.75 12.69 -2.80
C GLU A 111 24.32 11.29 -2.41
N LEU A 112 24.41 10.32 -3.35
CA LEU A 112 24.16 8.92 -3.06
C LEU A 112 25.14 8.38 -2.00
N LYS A 113 26.45 8.62 -2.17
CA LYS A 113 27.46 8.20 -1.19
C LYS A 113 27.22 8.79 0.19
N GLN A 114 26.85 10.06 0.27
CA GLN A 114 26.50 10.70 1.55
C GLN A 114 25.27 10.06 2.19
N ALA A 115 24.25 9.72 1.39
CA ALA A 115 23.07 9.01 1.85
C ALA A 115 23.41 7.59 2.35
N VAL A 116 24.25 6.86 1.64
CA VAL A 116 24.74 5.53 2.04
C VAL A 116 25.46 5.60 3.39
N VAL A 117 26.38 6.56 3.57
CA VAL A 117 27.09 6.76 4.86
C VAL A 117 26.11 7.10 5.98
N CYS A 118 25.14 7.98 5.72
CA CYS A 118 24.15 8.40 6.71
C CYS A 118 23.32 7.21 7.24
N LEU A 119 23.04 6.24 6.38
CA LEU A 119 22.30 5.03 6.72
C LEU A 119 23.18 3.87 7.21
N GLY A 120 24.46 4.11 7.42
CA GLY A 120 25.41 3.11 7.93
C GLY A 120 25.88 2.09 6.90
N GLY A 121 25.73 2.39 5.60
CA GLY A 121 26.24 1.58 4.50
C GLY A 121 27.71 1.88 4.18
N ASP A 122 28.34 1.03 3.35
CA ASP A 122 29.72 1.22 2.88
C ASP A 122 29.74 1.99 1.53
N PRO A 123 30.22 3.26 1.50
CA PRO A 123 30.24 4.07 0.29
C PRO A 123 31.33 3.69 -0.71
N LYS A 124 32.20 2.73 -0.37
CA LYS A 124 33.32 2.29 -1.21
C LYS A 124 32.95 1.16 -2.17
N THR A 125 31.75 0.65 -2.06
CA THR A 125 31.25 -0.47 -2.88
C THR A 125 30.65 0.03 -4.20
N ASP A 126 30.64 -0.84 -5.20
CA ASP A 126 30.16 -0.54 -6.55
C ASP A 126 28.63 -0.76 -6.72
N SER A 127 27.95 -1.26 -5.69
CA SER A 127 26.51 -1.54 -5.73
C SER A 127 25.80 -1.29 -4.40
N LEU A 128 24.51 -1.00 -4.45
CA LEU A 128 23.70 -0.84 -3.24
C LEU A 128 23.54 -2.17 -2.47
N ASP A 129 23.54 -3.31 -3.17
CA ASP A 129 23.50 -4.63 -2.52
C ASP A 129 24.74 -4.82 -1.61
N ALA A 130 25.94 -4.51 -2.12
CA ALA A 130 27.16 -4.56 -1.34
C ALA A 130 27.23 -3.46 -0.27
N ALA A 131 26.76 -2.24 -0.60
CA ALA A 131 26.78 -1.10 0.32
C ALA A 131 25.94 -1.33 1.58
N PHE A 132 24.81 -2.01 1.45
CA PHE A 132 23.88 -2.30 2.54
C PHE A 132 23.88 -3.78 2.96
N SER A 133 24.97 -4.48 2.67
CA SER A 133 25.19 -5.84 3.14
C SER A 133 25.33 -5.88 4.65
N ARG A 134 24.55 -6.73 5.32
CA ARG A 134 24.53 -6.93 6.76
C ARG A 134 24.75 -8.42 7.07
N GLN A 135 25.15 -8.69 8.30
CA GLN A 135 25.23 -10.07 8.80
C GLN A 135 24.23 -10.23 9.94
N SER A 136 23.48 -11.34 9.92
CA SER A 136 22.57 -11.67 11.01
C SER A 136 23.31 -11.74 12.34
N GLN A 137 22.81 -11.02 13.33
CA GLN A 137 23.41 -10.92 14.66
C GLN A 137 22.66 -11.82 15.68
N ALA A 138 21.36 -12.04 15.44
CA ALA A 138 20.54 -12.85 16.32
C ALA A 138 20.81 -14.35 16.13
N GLU A 139 20.56 -15.13 17.18
CA GLU A 139 20.41 -16.56 17.02
C GLU A 139 19.11 -16.83 16.26
N ALA A 140 19.19 -17.61 15.20
CA ALA A 140 18.00 -18.03 14.48
C ALA A 140 17.05 -18.83 15.39
N LEU A 141 15.78 -18.86 15.03
CA LEU A 141 14.81 -19.73 15.67
C LEU A 141 15.33 -21.17 15.75
N ALA A 142 15.23 -21.79 16.90
CA ALA A 142 15.75 -23.16 17.15
C ALA A 142 15.21 -24.19 16.12
N LYS A 143 14.00 -23.96 15.64
CA LYS A 143 13.40 -24.71 14.55
C LYS A 143 13.08 -23.75 13.41
N ARG A 144 13.69 -24.00 12.26
CA ARG A 144 13.41 -23.24 11.04
C ARG A 144 11.93 -23.42 10.66
N PRO A 145 11.17 -22.33 10.46
CA PRO A 145 9.80 -22.41 9.97
C PRO A 145 9.75 -23.03 8.59
N ARG A 146 8.89 -24.03 8.39
CA ARG A 146 8.62 -24.57 7.07
C ARG A 146 7.86 -23.57 6.20
N HIS A 147 6.90 -22.88 6.80
CA HIS A 147 6.15 -21.83 6.15
C HIS A 147 6.34 -20.51 6.90
N VAL A 148 6.57 -19.46 6.14
CA VAL A 148 6.56 -18.06 6.62
C VAL A 148 5.41 -17.36 5.92
N VAL A 149 4.47 -16.81 6.68
CA VAL A 149 3.26 -16.19 6.16
C VAL A 149 3.20 -14.74 6.60
N VAL A 150 3.28 -13.83 5.63
CA VAL A 150 3.00 -12.39 5.86
C VAL A 150 1.55 -12.14 5.45
N ILE A 151 0.74 -11.65 6.37
CA ILE A 151 -0.63 -11.18 6.10
C ILE A 151 -0.62 -9.66 6.15
N LEU A 152 -0.86 -9.04 5.00
CA LEU A 152 -1.08 -7.63 4.86
C LEU A 152 -2.59 -7.39 4.75
N GLY A 153 -3.20 -7.05 5.89
CA GLY A 153 -4.65 -6.85 6.00
C GLY A 153 -5.07 -5.52 5.39
N GLU A 154 -6.04 -5.53 4.47
CA GLU A 154 -6.66 -4.31 3.94
C GLU A 154 -7.20 -3.47 5.08
N ASN A 155 -6.66 -2.26 5.24
CA ASN A 155 -7.03 -1.30 6.28
C ASN A 155 -7.11 -1.92 7.70
N TYR A 156 -6.18 -2.85 8.00
CA TYR A 156 -6.06 -3.46 9.33
C TYR A 156 -5.35 -2.48 10.27
N ALA A 157 -6.13 -1.48 10.71
CA ALA A 157 -5.66 -0.33 11.47
C ALA A 157 -5.47 -0.63 12.95
N LEU A 158 -4.66 0.17 13.62
CA LEU A 158 -4.41 0.06 15.06
C LEU A 158 -5.61 0.47 15.92
N TRP A 159 -6.45 1.40 15.45
CA TRP A 159 -7.45 2.05 16.30
C TRP A 159 -8.40 1.10 17.05
N PRO A 160 -8.85 -0.08 16.48
CA PRO A 160 -9.73 -0.98 17.24
C PRO A 160 -9.07 -1.61 18.47
N LEU A 161 -7.73 -1.58 18.51
CA LEU A 161 -6.91 -2.15 19.60
C LEU A 161 -6.54 -1.12 20.65
N LEU A 162 -6.81 0.17 20.41
CA LEU A 162 -6.57 1.23 21.39
C LEU A 162 -7.55 1.12 22.55
N PRO A 163 -7.15 1.50 23.77
CA PRO A 163 -7.95 1.32 25.00
C PRO A 163 -9.38 1.89 24.89
N GLU A 164 -9.54 3.02 24.19
CA GLU A 164 -10.83 3.69 24.03
C GLU A 164 -11.82 2.96 23.12
N TYR A 165 -11.34 2.06 22.24
CA TYR A 165 -12.16 1.34 21.25
C TYR A 165 -12.17 -0.18 21.46
N ARG A 166 -11.27 -0.71 22.27
CA ARG A 166 -11.09 -2.16 22.48
C ARG A 166 -12.36 -2.86 22.97
N SER A 167 -13.18 -2.18 23.76
CA SER A 167 -14.46 -2.71 24.24
C SER A 167 -15.47 -3.03 23.13
N LEU A 168 -15.26 -2.53 21.91
CA LEU A 168 -16.09 -2.84 20.74
C LEU A 168 -15.88 -4.29 20.25
N GLY A 169 -14.76 -4.93 20.58
CA GLY A 169 -14.46 -6.32 20.21
C GLY A 169 -14.28 -6.53 18.72
N LEU A 170 -13.81 -5.51 17.98
CA LEU A 170 -13.67 -5.58 16.52
C LEU A 170 -12.41 -6.30 16.07
N ALA A 171 -11.36 -6.36 16.91
CA ALA A 171 -10.04 -6.92 16.58
C ALA A 171 -9.60 -7.97 17.60
N GLN A 172 -10.43 -8.98 17.85
CA GLN A 172 -10.16 -10.03 18.83
C GLN A 172 -8.95 -10.89 18.47
N THR A 173 -8.68 -11.07 17.18
CA THR A 173 -7.48 -11.75 16.69
C THR A 173 -6.23 -10.93 17.03
N GLY A 174 -6.27 -9.61 16.83
CA GLY A 174 -5.18 -8.72 17.23
C GLY A 174 -4.91 -8.79 18.74
N GLU A 175 -5.96 -8.78 19.58
CA GLU A 175 -5.84 -8.93 21.02
C GLU A 175 -5.27 -10.30 21.45
N TRP A 176 -5.58 -11.35 20.70
CA TRP A 176 -5.01 -12.67 20.91
C TRP A 176 -3.53 -12.72 20.50
N LEU A 177 -3.16 -12.15 19.36
CA LEU A 177 -1.78 -12.05 18.90
C LEU A 177 -0.91 -11.20 19.84
N GLU A 178 -1.47 -10.15 20.46
CA GLU A 178 -0.81 -9.36 21.51
C GLU A 178 -0.37 -10.25 22.71
N LYS A 179 -1.19 -11.23 23.07
CA LYS A 179 -0.92 -12.13 24.21
C LYS A 179 0.02 -13.28 23.86
N GLU A 180 -0.11 -13.81 22.63
CA GLU A 180 0.57 -15.04 22.24
C GLU A 180 1.84 -14.83 21.42
N GLY A 181 1.98 -13.68 20.74
CA GLY A 181 3.12 -13.34 19.89
C GLY A 181 3.98 -12.19 20.42
N ALA A 182 4.97 -11.80 19.63
CA ALA A 182 5.67 -10.53 19.77
C ALA A 182 4.93 -9.45 18.99
N TYR A 183 4.80 -8.25 19.55
CA TYR A 183 4.09 -7.17 18.86
C TYR A 183 4.68 -5.80 19.15
N THR A 184 4.40 -4.86 18.26
CA THR A 184 4.55 -3.42 18.49
C THR A 184 3.40 -2.65 17.87
N TYR A 185 2.94 -1.62 18.57
CA TYR A 185 1.99 -0.64 18.07
C TYR A 185 2.68 0.63 17.58
N HIS A 186 3.97 0.78 17.85
CA HIS A 186 4.80 1.85 17.29
C HIS A 186 5.22 1.51 15.85
N PHE A 187 4.22 1.32 14.97
CA PHE A 187 4.46 0.86 13.62
C PHE A 187 3.63 1.65 12.60
N LEU A 188 4.27 2.01 11.49
CA LEU A 188 3.69 2.79 10.41
C LEU A 188 3.61 1.99 9.12
N SER A 189 2.53 2.17 8.39
CA SER A 189 2.49 1.80 6.98
C SER A 189 3.46 2.67 6.17
N ASN A 190 4.02 2.13 5.07
CA ASN A 190 4.93 2.91 4.21
C ASN A 190 4.23 4.08 3.51
N GLY A 191 2.98 3.90 3.12
CA GLY A 191 2.16 4.90 2.44
C GLY A 191 0.74 4.99 2.99
N ASN A 192 -0.08 5.82 2.37
CA ASN A 192 -1.47 6.07 2.75
C ASN A 192 -2.49 5.27 1.92
N GLY A 193 -2.08 4.17 1.33
CA GLY A 193 -2.94 3.28 0.55
C GLY A 193 -2.21 2.01 0.20
N THR A 194 -2.95 1.02 -0.29
CA THR A 194 -2.48 -0.34 -0.50
C THR A 194 -1.24 -0.39 -1.39
N MET A 195 -1.27 0.22 -2.58
CA MET A 195 -0.13 0.14 -3.50
C MET A 195 1.11 0.86 -2.98
N THR A 196 0.97 2.02 -2.33
CA THR A 196 2.11 2.74 -1.74
C THR A 196 2.74 1.98 -0.57
N SER A 197 1.95 1.23 0.17
CA SER A 197 2.42 0.35 1.23
C SER A 197 3.08 -0.92 0.67
N LEU A 198 2.47 -1.55 -0.33
CA LEU A 198 3.08 -2.67 -1.04
C LEU A 198 4.43 -2.31 -1.66
N ASN A 199 4.55 -1.11 -2.24
CA ASN A 199 5.83 -0.64 -2.78
C ASN A 199 6.93 -0.73 -1.73
N GLY A 200 6.67 -0.30 -0.49
CA GLY A 200 7.62 -0.41 0.61
C GLY A 200 7.95 -1.86 0.96
N PHE A 201 6.95 -2.72 1.08
CA PHE A 201 7.15 -4.13 1.38
C PHE A 201 7.96 -4.85 0.30
N LEU A 202 7.53 -4.69 -0.96
CA LEU A 202 8.08 -5.46 -2.07
C LEU A 202 9.49 -5.00 -2.43
N THR A 203 9.75 -3.68 -2.36
CA THR A 203 11.07 -3.14 -2.77
C THR A 203 12.00 -2.83 -1.61
N GLY A 204 11.53 -2.79 -0.36
CA GLY A 204 12.30 -2.33 0.81
C GLY A 204 12.63 -0.83 0.78
N LEU A 205 11.94 -0.02 -0.02
CA LEU A 205 12.21 1.41 -0.22
C LEU A 205 11.09 2.29 0.33
N PRO A 206 11.41 3.44 0.94
CA PRO A 206 10.40 4.38 1.40
C PRO A 206 9.63 5.01 0.22
N ASP A 207 8.39 5.42 0.49
CA ASP A 207 7.58 6.15 -0.48
C ASP A 207 8.21 7.52 -0.81
N VAL A 208 8.42 7.75 -2.09
CA VAL A 208 8.94 9.01 -2.65
C VAL A 208 7.93 9.68 -3.58
N GLY A 209 6.66 9.31 -3.50
CA GLY A 209 5.57 9.87 -4.30
C GLY A 209 5.59 9.43 -5.77
N LEU A 210 6.23 8.30 -6.07
CA LEU A 210 6.31 7.70 -7.40
C LEU A 210 5.64 6.33 -7.42
N TYR A 211 5.04 6.00 -8.55
CA TYR A 211 4.45 4.67 -8.77
C TYR A 211 5.54 3.68 -9.23
N VAL A 212 6.27 3.10 -8.28
CA VAL A 212 7.40 2.20 -8.56
C VAL A 212 6.95 0.90 -9.23
N ASN A 213 5.72 0.46 -9.01
CA ASN A 213 5.11 -0.67 -9.71
C ASN A 213 5.09 -0.50 -11.23
N TYR A 214 5.03 0.73 -11.74
CA TYR A 214 5.08 1.02 -13.17
C TYR A 214 6.46 1.49 -13.67
N THR A 215 7.38 1.85 -12.79
CA THR A 215 8.64 2.51 -13.17
C THR A 215 9.87 1.72 -12.79
N MET A 216 9.91 1.10 -11.62
CA MET A 216 11.04 0.26 -11.22
C MET A 216 11.06 -1.06 -11.97
N GLY A 217 12.27 -1.50 -12.33
CA GLY A 217 12.46 -2.78 -12.97
C GLY A 217 12.16 -2.79 -14.47
N LEU A 218 12.05 -1.65 -15.14
CA LEU A 218 12.09 -1.61 -16.61
C LEU A 218 13.32 -2.31 -17.18
N LYS A 219 14.41 -2.42 -16.40
CA LYS A 219 15.63 -3.16 -16.71
C LYS A 219 15.60 -4.61 -16.21
N GLY A 220 14.48 -5.10 -15.69
CA GLY A 220 14.28 -6.49 -15.28
C GLY A 220 15.04 -6.91 -14.03
N LYS A 221 15.41 -5.99 -13.14
CA LYS A 221 16.09 -6.29 -11.87
C LYS A 221 15.21 -5.94 -10.68
N ALA A 222 15.12 -6.88 -9.72
CA ALA A 222 14.49 -6.62 -8.44
C ALA A 222 15.29 -5.60 -7.62
N SER A 223 14.63 -4.95 -6.67
CA SER A 223 15.30 -4.18 -5.63
C SER A 223 16.23 -5.10 -4.82
N PRO A 224 17.48 -4.69 -4.50
CA PRO A 224 18.35 -5.47 -3.62
C PRO A 224 17.77 -5.65 -2.20
N PHE A 225 16.79 -4.85 -1.82
CA PHE A 225 16.10 -4.89 -0.54
C PHE A 225 14.74 -5.59 -0.59
N ALA A 226 14.39 -6.17 -1.74
CA ALA A 226 13.10 -6.83 -1.96
C ALA A 226 12.89 -8.01 -1.01
N ILE A 227 11.69 -8.10 -0.42
CA ILE A 227 11.35 -9.19 0.50
C ILE A 227 11.34 -10.55 -0.23
N GLY A 228 10.85 -10.60 -1.48
CA GLY A 228 10.87 -11.82 -2.29
C GLY A 228 12.28 -12.36 -2.49
N GLU A 229 13.21 -11.49 -2.90
CA GLU A 229 14.63 -11.87 -3.06
C GLU A 229 15.28 -12.28 -1.73
N THR A 230 14.95 -11.59 -0.64
CA THR A 230 15.45 -11.94 0.70
C THR A 230 15.01 -13.35 1.10
N MET A 231 13.73 -13.70 0.90
CA MET A 231 13.20 -15.01 1.24
C MET A 231 13.73 -16.11 0.32
N LYS A 232 13.94 -15.85 -0.97
CA LYS A 232 14.63 -16.78 -1.88
C LYS A 232 16.05 -17.08 -1.44
N ARG A 233 16.83 -16.06 -1.08
CA ARG A 233 18.20 -16.22 -0.57
C ARG A 233 18.23 -17.05 0.72
N LEU A 234 17.17 -17.00 1.51
CA LEU A 234 16.97 -17.84 2.67
C LEU A 234 16.45 -19.25 2.32
N GLY A 235 16.25 -19.57 1.05
CA GLY A 235 15.87 -20.90 0.57
C GLY A 235 14.38 -21.21 0.61
N TYR A 236 13.53 -20.20 0.60
CA TYR A 236 12.08 -20.36 0.48
C TYR A 236 11.62 -20.19 -0.97
N ARG A 237 10.69 -21.02 -1.41
CA ARG A 237 9.83 -20.73 -2.55
C ARG A 237 8.91 -19.56 -2.17
N THR A 238 8.67 -18.63 -3.08
CA THR A 238 7.95 -17.39 -2.76
C THR A 238 6.65 -17.29 -3.53
N VAL A 239 5.53 -17.18 -2.81
CA VAL A 239 4.17 -17.20 -3.38
C VAL A 239 3.41 -15.97 -2.90
N PHE A 240 2.90 -15.19 -3.85
CA PHE A 240 2.05 -14.03 -3.55
C PHE A 240 0.58 -14.37 -3.79
N TRP A 241 -0.27 -14.07 -2.81
CA TRP A 241 -1.72 -14.20 -2.90
C TRP A 241 -2.40 -12.86 -2.76
N TYR A 242 -3.29 -12.54 -3.68
CA TYR A 242 -4.08 -11.33 -3.68
C TYR A 242 -5.58 -11.64 -3.69
N GLY A 243 -6.32 -11.10 -2.72
CA GLY A 243 -7.78 -11.25 -2.65
C GLY A 243 -8.54 -10.56 -3.79
N GLY A 244 -7.91 -9.68 -4.54
CA GLY A 244 -8.51 -8.92 -5.64
C GLY A 244 -8.25 -9.48 -7.03
N LEU A 245 -8.50 -8.65 -8.04
CA LEU A 245 -8.41 -9.04 -9.46
C LEU A 245 -7.00 -8.86 -10.03
N ARG A 246 -6.55 -9.78 -10.89
CA ARG A 246 -5.21 -9.84 -11.50
C ARG A 246 -4.75 -8.53 -12.15
N SER A 247 -5.65 -7.85 -12.82
CA SER A 247 -5.36 -6.60 -13.55
C SER A 247 -5.14 -5.37 -12.67
N TRP A 248 -5.26 -5.50 -11.34
CA TRP A 248 -5.14 -4.34 -10.47
C TRP A 248 -3.72 -3.82 -10.40
N GLN A 249 -3.52 -2.60 -10.90
CA GLN A 249 -2.28 -1.81 -10.80
C GLN A 249 -0.98 -2.54 -11.17
N ASP A 250 -1.02 -3.45 -12.15
CA ASP A 250 0.14 -4.23 -12.63
C ASP A 250 0.81 -5.09 -11.54
N LEU A 251 0.03 -5.47 -10.52
CA LEU A 251 0.55 -6.12 -9.31
C LEU A 251 1.24 -7.46 -9.60
N GLU A 252 0.69 -8.26 -10.52
CA GLU A 252 1.30 -9.54 -10.91
C GLU A 252 2.72 -9.36 -11.43
N HIS A 253 2.92 -8.51 -12.46
CA HIS A 253 4.25 -8.29 -13.02
C HIS A 253 5.19 -7.65 -12.00
N PHE A 254 4.67 -6.77 -11.15
CA PHE A 254 5.45 -6.14 -10.11
C PHE A 254 5.96 -7.14 -9.08
N THR A 255 5.11 -8.02 -8.55
CA THR A 255 5.51 -9.02 -7.56
C THR A 255 6.49 -10.04 -8.11
N LEU A 256 6.23 -10.57 -9.32
CA LEU A 256 7.13 -11.51 -9.98
C LEU A 256 8.51 -10.90 -10.23
N ARG A 257 8.56 -9.61 -10.60
CA ARG A 257 9.81 -8.87 -10.79
C ARG A 257 10.57 -8.68 -9.48
N GLU A 258 9.87 -8.43 -8.36
CA GLU A 258 10.47 -8.23 -7.04
C GLU A 258 10.74 -9.55 -6.29
N GLY A 259 10.87 -10.65 -7.02
CA GLY A 259 11.42 -11.91 -6.52
C GLY A 259 10.39 -12.93 -6.07
N PHE A 260 9.11 -12.79 -6.42
CA PHE A 260 8.15 -13.88 -6.20
C PHE A 260 8.20 -14.89 -7.35
N ASP A 261 8.08 -16.18 -7.02
CA ASP A 261 8.03 -17.26 -7.99
C ASP A 261 6.64 -17.43 -8.58
N GLU A 262 5.60 -17.13 -7.78
CA GLU A 262 4.21 -17.30 -8.17
C GLU A 262 3.35 -16.14 -7.69
N PHE A 263 2.33 -15.83 -8.50
CA PHE A 263 1.27 -14.89 -8.18
C PHE A 263 -0.10 -15.56 -8.39
N HIS A 264 -0.94 -15.51 -7.35
CA HIS A 264 -2.31 -16.00 -7.36
C HIS A 264 -3.28 -14.91 -6.93
N CYS A 265 -4.52 -14.96 -7.43
CA CYS A 265 -5.50 -13.93 -7.14
C CYS A 265 -6.93 -14.48 -7.12
N ALA A 266 -7.90 -13.59 -6.83
CA ALA A 266 -9.32 -13.97 -6.77
C ALA A 266 -9.87 -14.65 -8.02
N ASP A 267 -9.24 -14.44 -9.20
CA ASP A 267 -9.66 -15.08 -10.45
C ASP A 267 -9.54 -16.60 -10.41
N GLU A 268 -8.71 -17.13 -9.55
CA GLU A 268 -8.42 -18.57 -9.40
C GLU A 268 -9.28 -19.22 -8.30
N LEU A 269 -10.02 -18.40 -7.53
CA LEU A 269 -10.87 -18.91 -6.46
C LEU A 269 -12.19 -19.45 -7.04
N PRO A 270 -12.80 -20.47 -6.40
CA PRO A 270 -14.14 -20.93 -6.77
C PRO A 270 -15.13 -19.76 -6.77
N GLU A 271 -16.09 -19.76 -7.72
CA GLU A 271 -17.16 -18.76 -7.73
C GLU A 271 -17.92 -18.84 -6.42
N GLN A 272 -17.73 -17.84 -5.59
CA GLN A 272 -18.51 -17.64 -4.36
C GLN A 272 -19.64 -16.67 -4.70
N GLY A 273 -20.86 -16.95 -4.26
CA GLY A 273 -22.03 -16.09 -4.52
C GLY A 273 -21.92 -14.67 -3.98
N GLU A 274 -20.93 -14.41 -3.10
CA GLU A 274 -20.60 -13.10 -2.56
C GLU A 274 -19.21 -12.70 -3.07
N SER A 275 -19.16 -11.80 -4.03
CA SER A 275 -17.91 -11.10 -4.41
C SER A 275 -18.17 -9.60 -4.33
N SER A 276 -17.18 -8.85 -3.86
CA SER A 276 -17.20 -7.40 -3.99
C SER A 276 -16.63 -6.99 -5.35
N SER A 277 -16.81 -5.73 -5.73
CA SER A 277 -16.13 -5.16 -6.91
C SER A 277 -14.58 -5.17 -6.77
N TRP A 278 -14.06 -5.52 -5.61
CA TRP A 278 -12.62 -5.57 -5.29
C TRP A 278 -12.05 -6.98 -5.25
N GLY A 279 -12.87 -8.01 -5.21
CA GLY A 279 -12.40 -9.38 -5.22
C GLY A 279 -13.24 -10.35 -4.37
N ALA A 280 -12.61 -11.42 -3.95
CA ALA A 280 -13.20 -12.49 -3.15
C ALA A 280 -13.20 -12.14 -1.65
N PRO A 281 -14.12 -12.73 -0.86
CA PRO A 281 -14.07 -12.64 0.59
C PRO A 281 -12.77 -13.23 1.16
N ASP A 282 -12.18 -12.58 2.16
CA ASP A 282 -10.92 -13.04 2.79
C ASP A 282 -11.04 -14.47 3.32
N GLY A 283 -12.22 -14.87 3.83
CA GLY A 283 -12.43 -16.25 4.29
C GLY A 283 -12.22 -17.27 3.16
N ALA A 284 -12.73 -17.00 1.97
CA ALA A 284 -12.55 -17.88 0.81
C ALA A 284 -11.09 -17.90 0.34
N LEU A 285 -10.43 -16.75 0.37
CA LEU A 285 -8.99 -16.65 0.06
C LEU A 285 -8.17 -17.51 1.03
N PHE A 286 -8.40 -17.38 2.32
CA PHE A 286 -7.69 -18.13 3.34
C PHE A 286 -7.95 -19.65 3.28
N ASP A 287 -9.18 -20.07 2.99
CA ASP A 287 -9.51 -21.50 2.86
C ASP A 287 -8.70 -22.14 1.71
N VAL A 288 -8.60 -21.48 0.54
CA VAL A 288 -7.82 -21.98 -0.60
C VAL A 288 -6.31 -21.99 -0.30
N ILE A 289 -5.81 -20.95 0.36
CA ILE A 289 -4.40 -20.90 0.76
C ILE A 289 -4.07 -22.04 1.74
N GLN A 290 -4.91 -22.28 2.73
CA GLN A 290 -4.73 -23.37 3.70
C GLN A 290 -4.70 -24.73 3.01
N GLU A 291 -5.65 -25.01 2.09
CA GLU A 291 -5.65 -26.26 1.33
C GLU A 291 -4.35 -26.44 0.52
N ARG A 292 -3.81 -25.37 -0.02
CA ARG A 292 -2.55 -25.41 -0.75
C ARG A 292 -1.37 -25.67 0.18
N MET A 293 -1.30 -24.96 1.32
CA MET A 293 -0.25 -25.16 2.34
C MET A 293 -0.19 -26.62 2.83
N GLN A 294 -1.35 -27.28 3.00
CA GLN A 294 -1.42 -28.69 3.40
C GLN A 294 -0.78 -29.66 2.37
N LYS A 295 -0.79 -29.26 1.09
CA LYS A 295 -0.25 -30.06 -0.01
C LYS A 295 1.21 -29.70 -0.37
N GLU A 296 1.70 -28.58 0.15
CA GLU A 296 3.02 -28.06 -0.15
C GLU A 296 4.10 -28.92 0.50
N SER A 297 5.13 -29.28 -0.25
CA SER A 297 6.26 -30.08 0.19
C SER A 297 7.53 -29.26 0.46
N GLU A 298 7.60 -28.06 -0.08
CA GLU A 298 8.76 -27.17 -0.01
C GLU A 298 8.61 -26.15 1.10
N ASP A 299 9.74 -25.67 1.63
CA ASP A 299 9.75 -24.50 2.52
C ASP A 299 9.26 -23.29 1.72
N THR A 300 8.13 -22.68 2.15
CA THR A 300 7.45 -21.67 1.34
C THR A 300 7.18 -20.39 2.12
N PHE A 301 7.47 -19.27 1.47
CA PHE A 301 7.08 -17.92 1.91
C PHE A 301 5.79 -17.51 1.21
N TYR A 302 4.76 -17.26 1.97
CA TYR A 302 3.48 -16.75 1.52
C TYR A 302 3.33 -15.28 1.88
N PHE A 303 3.04 -14.44 0.90
CA PHE A 303 2.62 -13.07 1.13
C PHE A 303 1.15 -12.95 0.73
N ILE A 304 0.29 -12.57 1.67
CA ILE A 304 -1.16 -12.54 1.47
C ILE A 304 -1.64 -11.10 1.62
N LEU A 305 -2.25 -10.55 0.55
CA LEU A 305 -2.92 -9.26 0.56
C LEU A 305 -4.43 -9.48 0.54
N THR A 306 -5.13 -9.03 1.58
CA THR A 306 -6.58 -9.18 1.71
C THR A 306 -7.35 -8.01 1.13
N THR A 307 -8.69 -8.12 1.02
CA THR A 307 -9.55 -7.09 0.40
C THR A 307 -10.89 -6.85 1.10
N SER A 308 -11.30 -7.69 2.06
CA SER A 308 -12.67 -7.63 2.59
C SER A 308 -13.03 -6.35 3.34
N ASN A 309 -12.05 -5.64 3.88
CA ASN A 309 -12.28 -4.37 4.58
C ASN A 309 -12.16 -3.15 3.65
N HIS A 310 -12.42 -3.35 2.35
CA HIS A 310 -12.43 -2.28 1.34
C HIS A 310 -13.87 -1.83 1.01
N PRO A 311 -14.15 -0.50 0.83
CA PRO A 311 -15.43 -0.05 0.29
C PRO A 311 -15.79 -0.74 -1.04
N PRO A 312 -17.06 -0.98 -1.33
CA PRO A 312 -18.26 -0.41 -0.73
C PRO A 312 -18.80 -1.15 0.50
N PHE A 313 -18.04 -2.02 1.18
CA PHE A 313 -18.46 -2.77 2.36
C PHE A 313 -19.71 -3.60 2.07
N ALA A 314 -19.65 -4.45 1.02
CA ALA A 314 -20.81 -5.09 0.40
C ALA A 314 -21.15 -6.47 0.96
N TYR A 315 -20.31 -7.06 1.82
CA TYR A 315 -20.60 -8.37 2.40
C TYR A 315 -21.70 -8.30 3.46
N ASP A 316 -22.57 -9.32 3.49
CA ASP A 316 -23.55 -9.47 4.57
C ASP A 316 -22.86 -9.96 5.85
N VAL A 317 -22.29 -9.02 6.60
CA VAL A 317 -21.57 -9.31 7.85
C VAL A 317 -22.48 -9.81 8.96
N ASP A 318 -23.79 -9.50 8.90
CA ASP A 318 -24.77 -10.01 9.86
C ASP A 318 -24.99 -11.52 9.66
N ALA A 319 -25.06 -11.97 8.41
CA ALA A 319 -25.09 -13.39 8.10
C ALA A 319 -23.82 -14.14 8.50
N LYS A 320 -22.68 -13.42 8.68
CA LYS A 320 -21.42 -13.96 9.20
C LYS A 320 -21.35 -13.94 10.72
N GLY A 321 -22.36 -13.38 11.41
CA GLY A 321 -22.46 -13.36 12.87
C GLY A 321 -21.93 -12.08 13.54
N PHE A 322 -21.82 -10.98 12.81
CA PHE A 322 -21.41 -9.70 13.38
C PHE A 322 -22.37 -9.27 14.51
N PRO A 323 -21.86 -8.99 15.74
CA PRO A 323 -22.69 -8.64 16.88
C PRO A 323 -23.15 -7.18 16.81
N ARG A 324 -23.89 -6.82 15.77
CA ARG A 324 -24.29 -5.46 15.40
C ARG A 324 -24.89 -4.67 16.55
N VAL A 325 -25.84 -5.27 17.28
CA VAL A 325 -26.53 -4.58 18.40
C VAL A 325 -25.53 -4.24 19.51
N GLU A 326 -24.74 -5.21 19.94
CA GLU A 326 -23.77 -5.07 21.00
C GLU A 326 -22.71 -4.00 20.65
N VAL A 327 -22.17 -4.04 19.42
CA VAL A 327 -21.20 -3.06 18.95
C VAL A 327 -21.81 -1.67 18.92
N THR A 328 -23.05 -1.53 18.39
CA THR A 328 -23.73 -0.23 18.30
C THR A 328 -23.98 0.39 19.68
N GLU A 329 -24.34 -0.42 20.67
CA GLU A 329 -24.58 0.05 22.04
C GLU A 329 -23.28 0.55 22.72
N LYS A 330 -22.16 -0.08 22.43
CA LYS A 330 -20.83 0.25 22.99
C LYS A 330 -20.14 1.41 22.30
N LEU A 331 -20.65 1.91 21.16
CA LEU A 331 -19.99 2.98 20.41
C LEU A 331 -19.81 4.23 21.25
N PRO A 332 -18.60 4.83 21.29
CA PRO A 332 -18.38 6.11 21.90
C PRO A 332 -19.13 7.22 21.11
N PRO A 333 -19.41 8.36 21.74
CA PRO A 333 -20.12 9.47 21.08
C PRO A 333 -19.41 10.03 19.84
N SER A 334 -18.10 9.83 19.73
CA SER A 334 -17.28 10.28 18.60
C SER A 334 -17.50 9.45 17.31
N ILE A 335 -18.15 8.28 17.41
CA ILE A 335 -18.43 7.41 16.27
C ILE A 335 -19.91 7.47 15.92
N PRO A 336 -20.27 7.81 14.66
CA PRO A 336 -21.65 7.82 14.19
C PRO A 336 -22.33 6.44 14.27
N ARG A 337 -23.65 6.45 14.47
CA ARG A 337 -24.48 5.23 14.54
C ARG A 337 -25.30 5.01 13.27
N ASP A 338 -24.89 5.59 12.15
CA ASP A 338 -25.56 5.36 10.87
C ASP A 338 -25.18 3.97 10.29
N LYS A 339 -26.02 3.51 9.34
CA LYS A 339 -25.86 2.18 8.76
C LYS A 339 -24.51 1.99 8.08
N ALA A 340 -24.01 3.00 7.36
CA ALA A 340 -22.76 2.89 6.61
C ALA A 340 -21.55 2.70 7.56
N THR A 341 -21.50 3.49 8.64
CA THR A 341 -20.49 3.34 9.69
C THR A 341 -20.54 1.95 10.33
N ILE A 342 -21.74 1.48 10.72
CA ILE A 342 -21.89 0.17 11.37
C ILE A 342 -21.52 -0.97 10.40
N ASP A 343 -21.85 -0.87 9.12
CA ASP A 343 -21.45 -1.87 8.11
C ASP A 343 -19.92 -1.91 7.96
N GLN A 344 -19.26 -0.77 7.94
CA GLN A 344 -17.79 -0.69 7.93
C GLN A 344 -17.17 -1.37 9.16
N LEU A 345 -17.72 -1.13 10.36
CA LEU A 345 -17.27 -1.80 11.58
C LEU A 345 -17.43 -3.33 11.49
N GLY A 346 -18.53 -3.77 10.87
CA GLY A 346 -18.76 -5.20 10.61
C GLY A 346 -17.71 -5.81 9.67
N HIS A 347 -17.22 -5.07 8.68
CA HIS A 347 -16.16 -5.56 7.78
C HIS A 347 -14.80 -5.63 8.48
N ILE A 348 -14.47 -4.69 9.37
CA ILE A 348 -13.29 -4.77 10.23
C ILE A 348 -13.35 -6.03 11.10
N TRP A 349 -14.47 -6.25 11.77
CA TRP A 349 -14.69 -7.43 12.60
C TRP A 349 -14.57 -8.73 11.78
N TYR A 350 -15.21 -8.80 10.60
CA TYR A 350 -15.16 -9.98 9.76
C TYR A 350 -13.74 -10.32 9.30
N ALA A 351 -13.00 -9.34 8.79
CA ALA A 351 -11.62 -9.52 8.34
C ALA A 351 -10.72 -10.07 9.48
N ASP A 352 -10.84 -9.50 10.69
CA ASP A 352 -10.11 -9.97 11.87
C ASP A 352 -10.47 -11.41 12.26
N GLN A 353 -11.78 -11.77 12.24
CA GLN A 353 -12.24 -13.10 12.63
C GLN A 353 -11.75 -14.18 11.67
N VAL A 354 -11.87 -13.97 10.36
CA VAL A 354 -11.45 -14.98 9.36
C VAL A 354 -9.93 -15.14 9.32
N MET A 355 -9.19 -14.06 9.52
CA MET A 355 -7.73 -14.09 9.66
C MET A 355 -7.33 -14.91 10.88
N GLY A 356 -7.95 -14.69 12.03
CA GLY A 356 -7.66 -15.46 13.25
C GLY A 356 -8.02 -16.94 13.13
N LYS A 357 -9.12 -17.27 12.44
CA LYS A 357 -9.46 -18.66 12.11
C LYS A 357 -8.34 -19.29 11.29
N PHE A 358 -7.93 -18.66 10.21
CA PHE A 358 -6.85 -19.15 9.34
C PHE A 358 -5.55 -19.39 10.10
N ILE A 359 -5.07 -18.42 10.89
CA ILE A 359 -3.83 -18.56 11.66
C ILE A 359 -3.91 -19.78 12.61
N ARG A 360 -5.02 -19.93 13.33
CA ARG A 360 -5.18 -21.05 14.29
C ARG A 360 -5.25 -22.39 13.60
N GLU A 361 -5.90 -22.50 12.45
CA GLU A 361 -6.01 -23.74 11.70
C GLU A 361 -4.68 -24.14 11.08
N VAL A 362 -3.96 -23.21 10.44
CA VAL A 362 -2.62 -23.48 9.91
C VAL A 362 -1.67 -23.90 11.04
N LYS A 363 -1.74 -23.28 12.22
CA LYS A 363 -0.90 -23.68 13.37
C LYS A 363 -1.22 -25.06 13.91
N LYS A 364 -2.43 -25.58 13.71
CA LYS A 364 -2.75 -26.99 14.04
C LYS A 364 -2.12 -27.94 13.03
N ASP A 365 -2.13 -27.58 11.74
CA ASP A 365 -1.61 -28.39 10.65
C ASP A 365 -0.07 -28.39 10.66
N ASP A 366 0.54 -27.22 10.81
CA ASP A 366 1.99 -27.02 10.91
C ASP A 366 2.35 -26.03 12.05
N PRO A 367 2.65 -26.54 13.26
CA PRO A 367 3.07 -25.71 14.39
C PRO A 367 4.31 -24.84 14.11
N SER A 368 5.17 -25.23 13.16
CA SER A 368 6.40 -24.49 12.84
C SER A 368 6.14 -23.20 12.05
N THR A 369 4.97 -23.03 11.44
CA THR A 369 4.65 -21.82 10.64
C THR A 369 4.87 -20.54 11.42
N LEU A 370 5.60 -19.59 10.82
CA LEU A 370 5.82 -18.26 11.35
C LEU A 370 4.87 -17.27 10.64
N PHE A 371 4.09 -16.55 11.43
CA PHE A 371 3.21 -15.49 10.92
C PHE A 371 3.77 -14.11 11.22
N VAL A 372 3.64 -13.20 10.23
CA VAL A 372 3.77 -11.76 10.39
C VAL A 372 2.43 -11.15 9.98
N VAL A 373 1.81 -10.36 10.85
CA VAL A 373 0.51 -9.75 10.59
C VAL A 373 0.61 -8.25 10.78
N THR A 374 0.17 -7.48 9.79
CA THR A 374 0.08 -6.01 9.86
C THR A 374 -0.99 -5.50 8.91
N GLY A 375 -1.33 -4.21 9.00
CA GLY A 375 -2.21 -3.55 8.04
C GLY A 375 -1.44 -2.86 6.92
N ASP A 376 -2.06 -2.73 5.77
CA ASP A 376 -1.48 -1.99 4.65
C ASP A 376 -1.50 -0.47 4.89
N HIS A 377 -2.58 0.05 5.47
CA HIS A 377 -2.74 1.45 5.90
C HIS A 377 -3.86 1.57 6.96
N ALA A 378 -4.10 2.80 7.47
CA ALA A 378 -5.12 3.08 8.48
C ALA A 378 -6.01 4.28 8.11
N GLU A 379 -5.96 4.77 6.88
CA GLU A 379 -6.53 6.07 6.46
C GLU A 379 -8.09 6.10 6.40
N ARG A 380 -8.77 4.98 6.70
CA ARG A 380 -10.24 4.90 6.63
C ARG A 380 -10.97 5.15 7.95
N PHE A 381 -10.25 5.50 9.01
CA PHE A 381 -10.85 5.95 10.28
C PHE A 381 -11.18 7.45 10.23
N ASN A 382 -11.91 7.84 9.21
CA ASN A 382 -12.27 9.24 8.92
C ASN A 382 -13.70 9.61 9.30
N PHE A 383 -14.47 8.67 9.85
CA PHE A 383 -15.85 8.87 10.28
C PHE A 383 -15.94 9.30 11.76
N ALA A 384 -14.89 9.16 12.53
CA ALA A 384 -14.86 9.60 13.94
C ALA A 384 -14.28 11.01 14.07
N THR A 385 -14.69 11.73 15.14
CA THR A 385 -14.21 13.06 15.47
C THR A 385 -13.22 13.01 16.63
N ASP A 386 -12.33 14.00 16.70
CA ASP A 386 -11.36 14.18 17.80
C ASP A 386 -10.46 12.95 18.05
N VAL A 387 -10.00 12.33 16.99
CA VAL A 387 -9.18 11.13 17.04
C VAL A 387 -7.68 11.46 17.07
N SER A 388 -6.91 10.65 17.81
CA SER A 388 -5.45 10.77 17.87
C SER A 388 -4.76 10.41 16.55
N LEU A 389 -3.53 10.87 16.33
CA LEU A 389 -2.72 10.45 15.18
C LEU A 389 -2.49 8.93 15.16
N TRP A 390 -2.39 8.30 16.34
CA TRP A 390 -2.29 6.84 16.44
C TRP A 390 -3.52 6.15 15.86
N ALA A 391 -4.72 6.62 16.23
CA ALA A 391 -5.97 6.06 15.72
C ALA A 391 -6.13 6.26 14.20
N GLN A 392 -5.65 7.39 13.68
CA GLN A 392 -5.77 7.72 12.26
C GLN A 392 -4.76 7.00 11.35
N SER A 393 -3.57 6.64 11.89
CA SER A 393 -2.43 6.32 11.03
C SER A 393 -1.60 5.12 11.47
N GLY A 394 -1.78 4.66 12.71
CA GLY A 394 -1.06 3.50 13.23
C GLY A 394 -1.60 2.19 12.64
N VAL A 395 -0.70 1.26 12.37
CA VAL A 395 -1.04 -0.14 12.07
C VAL A 395 -0.33 -1.05 13.07
N PRO A 396 -0.92 -2.17 13.51
CA PRO A 396 -0.23 -3.09 14.40
C PRO A 396 0.79 -3.92 13.62
N CYS A 397 1.80 -4.43 14.31
CA CYS A 397 2.74 -5.40 13.75
C CYS A 397 2.95 -6.55 14.74
N TYR A 398 2.69 -7.77 14.27
CA TYR A 398 2.81 -8.99 15.06
C TYR A 398 3.75 -9.98 14.40
N PHE A 399 4.53 -10.69 15.24
CA PHE A 399 5.26 -11.89 14.85
C PHE A 399 4.80 -13.04 15.75
N TYR A 400 4.25 -14.10 15.17
CA TYR A 400 3.69 -15.21 15.89
C TYR A 400 4.16 -16.54 15.30
N GLY A 401 4.89 -17.32 16.10
CA GLY A 401 5.45 -18.60 15.68
C GLY A 401 6.14 -19.33 16.82
N GLU A 402 6.47 -20.60 16.60
CA GLU A 402 7.20 -21.40 17.58
C GLU A 402 8.60 -20.79 17.82
N GLY A 403 8.93 -20.53 19.08
CA GLY A 403 10.25 -20.00 19.47
C GLY A 403 10.42 -18.48 19.28
N VAL A 404 9.43 -17.76 18.75
CA VAL A 404 9.49 -16.29 18.68
C VAL A 404 9.39 -15.71 20.10
N PRO A 405 10.43 -14.98 20.59
CA PRO A 405 10.38 -14.38 21.91
C PRO A 405 9.26 -13.33 22.00
N LYS A 406 8.41 -13.37 23.01
CA LYS A 406 7.30 -12.42 23.18
C LYS A 406 7.77 -10.96 23.35
N ASP A 407 8.98 -10.77 23.84
CA ASP A 407 9.62 -9.47 24.04
C ASP A 407 10.46 -9.01 22.84
N LEU A 408 10.51 -9.77 21.75
CA LEU A 408 11.29 -9.46 20.54
C LEU A 408 11.12 -8.02 20.05
N LEU A 409 9.91 -7.50 20.10
CA LEU A 409 9.55 -6.16 19.62
C LEU A 409 9.31 -5.16 20.77
N GLN A 410 9.74 -5.48 21.99
CA GLN A 410 9.54 -4.59 23.14
C GLN A 410 10.27 -3.24 22.94
N GLY A 411 9.50 -2.17 22.90
CA GLY A 411 9.98 -0.82 22.65
C GLY A 411 10.55 -0.61 21.25
N ALA A 412 10.30 -1.51 20.31
CA ALA A 412 10.64 -1.32 18.91
C ALA A 412 9.67 -0.33 18.25
N ALA A 413 10.20 0.49 17.33
CA ALA A 413 9.42 1.31 16.42
C ALA A 413 9.91 1.09 14.98
N GLY A 414 8.98 1.01 14.03
CA GLY A 414 9.34 0.74 12.64
C GLY A 414 8.22 0.91 11.64
N SER A 415 8.48 0.41 10.45
CA SER A 415 7.54 0.42 9.31
C SER A 415 7.66 -0.86 8.48
N HIS A 416 6.85 -0.98 7.45
CA HIS A 416 6.90 -2.11 6.50
C HIS A 416 8.30 -2.44 5.98
N LEU A 417 9.16 -1.42 5.84
CA LEU A 417 10.54 -1.55 5.32
C LEU A 417 11.44 -2.47 6.16
N GLN A 418 11.07 -2.70 7.42
CA GLN A 418 11.89 -3.41 8.39
C GLN A 418 11.46 -4.87 8.60
N ILE A 419 10.39 -5.31 7.93
CA ILE A 419 9.91 -6.70 8.07
C ILE A 419 10.86 -7.69 7.41
N ALA A 420 11.34 -7.41 6.20
CA ALA A 420 12.29 -8.29 5.51
C ALA A 420 13.58 -8.54 6.31
N PRO A 421 14.31 -7.50 6.80
CA PRO A 421 15.49 -7.72 7.63
C PRO A 421 15.16 -8.38 8.99
N THR A 422 13.97 -8.15 9.55
CA THR A 422 13.54 -8.83 10.79
C THR A 422 13.33 -10.34 10.55
N LEU A 423 12.74 -10.72 9.43
CA LEU A 423 12.62 -12.13 9.05
C LEU A 423 14.00 -12.76 8.81
N ALA A 424 14.93 -12.03 8.18
CA ALA A 424 16.30 -12.50 8.00
C ALA A 424 16.98 -12.78 9.34
N GLU A 425 16.87 -11.87 10.33
CA GLU A 425 17.44 -12.07 11.68
C GLU A 425 16.81 -13.25 12.43
N LEU A 426 15.52 -13.52 12.23
CA LEU A 426 14.83 -14.62 12.92
C LEU A 426 15.11 -15.99 12.29
N ILE A 427 15.32 -16.06 10.98
CA ILE A 427 15.33 -17.32 10.23
C ILE A 427 16.76 -17.74 9.86
N ALA A 428 17.61 -16.78 9.52
CA ALA A 428 18.95 -17.05 9.03
C ALA A 428 19.89 -17.47 10.18
N PRO A 429 20.75 -18.46 9.98
CA PRO A 429 21.84 -18.74 10.92
C PRO A 429 22.69 -17.49 11.17
N GLN A 430 23.18 -17.34 12.40
CA GLN A 430 24.05 -16.20 12.76
C GLN A 430 25.23 -16.08 11.79
N GLY A 431 25.55 -14.86 11.37
CA GLY A 431 26.59 -14.58 10.39
C GLY A 431 26.17 -14.71 8.92
N THR A 432 24.91 -15.08 8.66
CA THR A 432 24.37 -15.09 7.28
C THR A 432 24.25 -13.68 6.75
N THR A 433 24.72 -13.46 5.52
CA THR A 433 24.64 -12.15 4.87
C THR A 433 23.26 -11.93 4.26
N TYR A 434 22.68 -10.75 4.51
CA TYR A 434 21.46 -10.26 3.87
C TYR A 434 21.60 -8.77 3.53
N THR A 435 20.74 -8.23 2.68
CA THR A 435 20.79 -6.82 2.27
C THR A 435 19.57 -6.07 2.82
N SER A 436 19.78 -4.94 3.47
CA SER A 436 18.70 -4.10 3.97
C SER A 436 19.07 -2.64 4.09
N LEU A 437 18.20 -1.76 3.59
CA LEU A 437 18.35 -0.31 3.71
C LEU A 437 18.29 0.16 5.18
N LEU A 438 17.35 -0.37 5.95
CA LEU A 438 17.14 -0.02 7.36
C LEU A 438 17.51 -1.18 8.28
N LEU A 439 17.68 -0.90 9.55
CA LEU A 439 17.91 -1.91 10.58
C LEU A 439 16.67 -2.79 10.78
N PRO A 440 16.82 -4.06 11.22
CA PRO A 440 15.69 -4.90 11.60
C PRO A 440 14.87 -4.25 12.73
N LEU A 441 13.59 -4.59 12.80
CA LEU A 441 12.62 -3.94 13.70
C LEU A 441 13.04 -4.02 15.18
N MET A 442 13.57 -5.18 15.64
CA MET A 442 14.03 -5.33 17.02
C MET A 442 15.20 -4.41 17.40
N GLN A 443 15.91 -3.86 16.44
CA GLN A 443 17.01 -2.92 16.65
C GLN A 443 16.60 -1.46 16.44
N SER A 444 15.35 -1.20 16.00
CA SER A 444 14.86 0.12 15.65
C SER A 444 14.03 0.74 16.77
N LYS A 445 14.27 2.02 17.05
CA LYS A 445 13.51 2.83 18.01
C LYS A 445 12.77 4.00 17.34
N ARG A 446 12.86 4.08 16.02
CA ARG A 446 12.31 5.16 15.20
C ARG A 446 11.59 4.56 14.01
N ALA A 447 10.55 5.26 13.55
CA ALA A 447 9.85 4.94 12.31
C ALA A 447 9.55 6.21 11.54
N PHE A 448 9.42 6.07 10.22
CA PHE A 448 8.93 7.12 9.35
C PHE A 448 8.18 6.53 8.17
N ASN A 449 7.34 7.34 7.56
CA ASN A 449 6.70 7.03 6.28
C ASN A 449 6.66 8.27 5.37
N HIS A 450 5.68 8.35 4.48
CA HIS A 450 5.51 9.48 3.56
C HIS A 450 5.21 10.83 4.25
N ARG A 451 4.74 10.84 5.50
CA ARG A 451 4.25 12.04 6.21
C ARG A 451 4.56 12.07 7.71
N LEU A 452 4.65 10.90 8.34
CA LEU A 452 4.69 10.76 9.78
C LEU A 452 6.03 10.21 10.24
N PHE A 453 6.34 10.45 11.50
CA PHE A 453 7.45 9.80 12.21
C PHE A 453 6.98 9.25 13.56
N ILE A 454 7.73 8.28 14.07
CA ILE A 454 7.70 7.83 15.47
C ILE A 454 9.11 8.00 16.04
N GLU A 455 9.19 8.66 17.16
CA GLU A 455 10.43 8.79 17.94
C GLU A 455 10.10 8.82 19.42
N ASN A 456 10.87 8.07 20.24
CA ASN A 456 10.68 7.96 21.70
C ASN A 456 9.23 7.56 22.12
N GLY A 457 8.57 6.75 21.29
CA GLY A 457 7.19 6.32 21.52
C GLY A 457 6.11 7.35 21.14
N GLU A 458 6.50 8.52 20.63
CA GLU A 458 5.58 9.57 20.19
C GLU A 458 5.43 9.53 18.66
N ILE A 459 4.19 9.73 18.17
CA ILE A 459 3.91 9.91 16.75
C ILE A 459 3.71 11.38 16.43
N GLY A 460 4.27 11.83 15.32
CA GLY A 460 4.14 13.20 14.85
C GLY A 460 4.15 13.32 13.34
N GLU A 461 3.71 14.49 12.84
CA GLU A 461 3.91 14.85 11.44
C GLU A 461 5.36 15.25 11.19
N GLU A 462 5.94 14.80 10.08
CA GLU A 462 7.36 15.02 9.75
C GLU A 462 7.76 16.51 9.80
N LYS A 463 6.88 17.42 9.40
CA LYS A 463 7.13 18.88 9.50
C LYS A 463 7.39 19.38 10.93
N ALA A 464 6.99 18.60 11.94
CA ALA A 464 7.21 18.90 13.36
C ALA A 464 8.43 18.18 13.94
N LEU A 465 9.15 17.35 13.15
CA LEU A 465 10.32 16.61 13.63
C LEU A 465 11.48 17.57 13.88
N SER A 466 11.86 17.69 15.14
CA SER A 466 12.95 18.58 15.59
C SER A 466 14.33 17.93 15.59
N ASN A 467 14.39 16.58 15.57
CA ASN A 467 15.65 15.83 15.55
C ASN A 467 16.31 15.92 14.17
N ALA A 468 17.38 16.73 14.09
CA ALA A 468 18.10 16.96 12.83
C ALA A 468 18.83 15.72 12.29
N GLU A 469 19.26 14.81 13.16
CA GLU A 469 19.88 13.54 12.77
C GLU A 469 18.84 12.63 12.12
N PHE A 470 17.69 12.45 12.75
CA PHE A 470 16.62 11.64 12.21
C PHE A 470 16.04 12.20 10.90
N ASN A 471 15.92 13.53 10.78
CA ASN A 471 15.57 14.17 9.49
C ASN A 471 16.57 13.82 8.38
N LYS A 472 17.89 13.78 8.70
CA LYS A 472 18.91 13.38 7.73
C LYS A 472 18.78 11.90 7.34
N GLU A 473 18.48 11.01 8.28
CA GLU A 473 18.23 9.59 7.99
C GLU A 473 17.03 9.40 7.04
N ILE A 474 15.93 10.10 7.29
CA ILE A 474 14.73 10.07 6.42
C ILE A 474 15.07 10.54 5.00
N GLU A 475 15.74 11.68 4.88
CA GLU A 475 16.13 12.22 3.57
C GLU A 475 17.18 11.35 2.86
N ALA A 476 18.09 10.72 3.60
CA ALA A 476 19.05 9.77 3.05
C ALA A 476 18.34 8.53 2.47
N ALA A 477 17.40 7.95 3.21
CA ALA A 477 16.61 6.80 2.74
C ALA A 477 15.80 7.15 1.47
N ARG A 478 15.16 8.32 1.44
CA ARG A 478 14.46 8.81 0.26
C ARG A 478 15.38 9.13 -0.91
N THR A 479 16.61 9.56 -0.64
CA THR A 479 17.63 9.80 -1.69
C THR A 479 18.04 8.51 -2.36
N VAL A 480 18.30 7.44 -1.60
CA VAL A 480 18.53 6.10 -2.16
C VAL A 480 17.35 5.63 -3.00
N ALA A 481 16.12 5.74 -2.48
CA ALA A 481 14.91 5.33 -3.21
C ALA A 481 14.74 6.12 -4.53
N ARG A 482 14.90 7.45 -4.51
CA ARG A 482 14.82 8.29 -5.72
C ARG A 482 15.90 7.91 -6.73
N TRP A 483 17.13 7.68 -6.27
CA TRP A 483 18.23 7.27 -7.14
C TRP A 483 17.90 5.95 -7.83
N MET A 484 17.44 4.94 -7.09
CA MET A 484 17.06 3.64 -7.66
C MET A 484 15.98 3.77 -8.73
N VAL A 485 14.91 4.51 -8.45
CA VAL A 485 13.84 4.77 -9.43
C VAL A 485 14.37 5.50 -10.67
N GLN A 486 15.42 6.32 -10.54
CA GLN A 486 16.01 7.05 -11.67
C GLN A 486 16.93 6.19 -12.54
N GLN A 487 17.58 5.16 -12.00
CA GLN A 487 18.43 4.24 -12.77
C GLN A 487 17.64 3.36 -13.73
N ASP A 488 16.36 3.16 -13.46
CA ASP A 488 15.46 2.33 -14.26
C ASP A 488 14.72 3.10 -15.38
N ARG A 489 15.11 4.38 -15.63
CA ARG A 489 14.48 5.23 -16.68
C ARG A 489 15.27 5.29 -17.97
#